data_27c6de2c0c3f1934339b9c7442812c1b
#
_entry.id   27c6de2c0c3f1934339b9c7442812c1b
#
_cell.length_a   1.000
_cell.length_b   1.000
_cell.length_c   1.000
_cell.angle_alpha   90.00
_cell.angle_beta   90.00
_cell.angle_gamma   90.00
#
_symmetry.space_group_name_H-M   'P 1'
#
loop_
_entity.id
_entity.type
_entity.pdbx_description
1 polymer ?
#
loop_
_entity_poly.entity_id
_entity_poly.type
_entity_poly.pdbx_seq_one_letter_code
_entity_poly.pdbx_strand_id
1 'polypeptide(L)'
;MIKACDLKKTSVIDLDGAPHTIDNITQQSPTARGGGTLYKVRYRNVSTQQKVDMTYRSDDTLLETSYETKEVQYLYAEGDRYTFMDLESYDQFEQTTDELSELLPFLVEDMEGIIALISDGQVLTLRLPDTIELQVTGCAPSLTGASATARTKPATLTTGLVVQVPEYIEQGETIKVDTREKKYISRAS
;
A
#
# COMPACT_ATOMS: atom_id res chain seq x y z
N MET A 1 -21.06 -8.89 -10.03
CA MET A 1 -20.32 -8.67 -11.29
C MET A 1 -20.11 -7.17 -11.46
N ILE A 2 -18.91 -6.74 -11.82
CA ILE A 2 -18.53 -5.36 -12.03
C ILE A 2 -18.00 -5.17 -13.46
N LYS A 3 -18.27 -4.02 -14.10
CA LYS A 3 -17.69 -3.71 -15.41
C LYS A 3 -16.25 -3.23 -15.27
N ALA A 4 -15.43 -3.49 -16.29
CA ALA A 4 -14.03 -3.07 -16.27
C ALA A 4 -13.85 -1.55 -16.15
N CYS A 5 -14.80 -0.74 -16.65
CA CYS A 5 -14.79 0.71 -16.47
C CYS A 5 -15.08 1.18 -15.03
N ASP A 6 -15.70 0.34 -14.22
CA ASP A 6 -16.11 0.65 -12.84
C ASP A 6 -15.12 0.09 -11.80
N LEU A 7 -14.07 -0.63 -12.25
CA LEU A 7 -13.05 -1.19 -11.38
C LEU A 7 -12.33 -0.10 -10.57
N LYS A 8 -12.10 -0.39 -9.30
CA LYS A 8 -11.32 0.45 -8.37
C LYS A 8 -10.16 -0.35 -7.80
N LYS A 9 -9.12 0.32 -7.32
CA LYS A 9 -8.02 -0.35 -6.59
C LYS A 9 -8.49 -1.09 -5.33
N THR A 10 -9.71 -0.78 -4.88
CA THR A 10 -10.34 -1.43 -3.72
C THR A 10 -11.14 -2.66 -4.09
N SER A 11 -11.44 -2.88 -5.37
CA SER A 11 -12.20 -4.05 -5.82
C SER A 11 -11.36 -5.32 -5.66
N VAL A 12 -12.01 -6.39 -5.21
CA VAL A 12 -11.45 -7.75 -5.19
C VAL A 12 -12.16 -8.57 -6.23
N ILE A 13 -11.42 -9.14 -7.16
CA ILE A 13 -11.93 -9.84 -8.32
C ILE A 13 -11.60 -11.32 -8.20
N ASP A 14 -12.59 -12.17 -8.44
CA ASP A 14 -12.38 -13.60 -8.60
C ASP A 14 -11.84 -13.88 -10.01
N LEU A 15 -10.63 -14.39 -10.08
CA LEU A 15 -10.04 -14.92 -11.31
C LEU A 15 -9.81 -16.42 -11.13
N ASP A 16 -10.55 -17.22 -11.86
CA ASP A 16 -10.47 -18.67 -11.84
C ASP A 16 -10.69 -19.31 -10.44
N GLY A 17 -11.59 -18.74 -9.63
CA GLY A 17 -11.89 -19.23 -8.30
C GLY A 17 -10.92 -18.77 -7.22
N ALA A 18 -10.04 -17.84 -7.52
CA ALA A 18 -9.09 -17.26 -6.54
C ALA A 18 -9.28 -15.75 -6.44
N PRO A 19 -9.33 -15.18 -5.21
CA PRO A 19 -9.45 -13.76 -5.00
C PRO A 19 -8.15 -13.02 -5.37
N HIS A 20 -8.31 -11.91 -6.11
CA HIS A 20 -7.22 -11.06 -6.55
C HIS A 20 -7.52 -9.61 -6.17
N THR A 21 -6.57 -8.95 -5.56
CA THR A 21 -6.59 -7.50 -5.35
C THR A 21 -6.03 -6.77 -6.57
N ILE A 22 -6.36 -5.48 -6.70
CA ILE A 22 -5.91 -4.67 -7.84
C ILE A 22 -4.75 -3.79 -7.40
N ASP A 23 -3.56 -4.05 -7.95
CA ASP A 23 -2.37 -3.23 -7.74
C ASP A 23 -2.42 -1.93 -8.54
N ASN A 24 -2.84 -2.03 -9.83
CA ASN A 24 -2.87 -0.88 -10.72
C ASN A 24 -3.93 -1.01 -11.81
N ILE A 25 -4.51 0.12 -12.21
CA ILE A 25 -5.43 0.24 -13.35
C ILE A 25 -4.90 1.35 -14.26
N THR A 26 -4.69 1.03 -15.52
CA THR A 26 -4.29 2.00 -16.55
C THR A 26 -5.32 2.01 -17.66
N GLN A 27 -5.92 3.16 -17.88
CA GLN A 27 -6.85 3.38 -18.99
C GLN A 27 -6.06 3.78 -20.25
N GLN A 28 -6.31 3.09 -21.34
CA GLN A 28 -5.75 3.39 -22.66
C GLN A 28 -6.85 3.85 -23.61
N SER A 29 -6.76 5.10 -24.06
CA SER A 29 -7.67 5.64 -25.07
C SER A 29 -7.40 4.97 -26.42
N PRO A 30 -8.46 4.75 -27.24
CA PRO A 30 -8.32 4.15 -28.54
C PRO A 30 -7.45 5.03 -29.47
N THR A 31 -6.49 4.41 -30.14
CA THR A 31 -5.62 5.07 -31.14
C THR A 31 -6.26 5.19 -32.51
N ALA A 32 -7.39 4.54 -32.75
CA ALA A 32 -8.11 4.56 -34.03
C ALA A 32 -9.58 4.93 -33.87
N ARG A 33 -10.19 5.56 -34.90
CA ARG A 33 -11.63 5.84 -34.93
C ARG A 33 -12.43 4.53 -34.84
N GLY A 34 -13.24 4.40 -33.77
CA GLY A 34 -14.09 3.23 -33.52
C GLY A 34 -13.51 2.17 -32.56
N GLY A 35 -12.30 2.34 -32.04
CA GLY A 35 -11.75 1.50 -30.98
C GLY A 35 -12.36 1.83 -29.62
N GLY A 36 -12.76 0.81 -28.83
CA GLY A 36 -13.19 0.98 -27.44
C GLY A 36 -12.02 1.31 -26.51
N THR A 37 -12.31 1.96 -25.40
CA THR A 37 -11.33 2.17 -24.32
C THR A 37 -10.91 0.84 -23.74
N LEU A 38 -9.61 0.64 -23.55
CA LEU A 38 -9.03 -0.54 -22.93
C LEU A 38 -8.57 -0.21 -21.50
N TYR A 39 -8.78 -1.14 -20.60
CA TYR A 39 -8.34 -1.09 -19.22
C TYR A 39 -7.30 -2.18 -18.98
N LYS A 40 -6.04 -1.77 -18.78
CA LYS A 40 -4.97 -2.68 -18.37
C LYS A 40 -4.96 -2.71 -16.85
N VAL A 41 -5.25 -3.88 -16.28
CA VAL A 41 -5.35 -4.08 -14.84
C VAL A 41 -4.25 -5.03 -14.40
N ARG A 42 -3.50 -4.63 -13.38
CA ARG A 42 -2.54 -5.48 -12.70
C ARG A 42 -3.18 -6.00 -11.43
N TYR A 43 -3.33 -7.30 -11.39
CA TYR A 43 -3.84 -8.03 -10.24
C TYR A 43 -2.71 -8.64 -9.42
N ARG A 44 -3.01 -8.87 -8.14
CA ARG A 44 -2.20 -9.66 -7.23
C ARG A 44 -3.08 -10.75 -6.63
N ASN A 45 -2.70 -12.00 -6.82
CA ASN A 45 -3.35 -13.12 -6.14
C ASN A 45 -3.13 -12.99 -4.64
N VAL A 46 -4.20 -13.08 -3.85
CA VAL A 46 -4.15 -12.88 -2.40
C VAL A 46 -3.31 -13.94 -1.70
N SER A 47 -3.41 -15.20 -2.14
CA SER A 47 -2.74 -16.32 -1.47
C SER A 47 -1.31 -16.53 -1.96
N THR A 48 -1.06 -16.41 -3.28
CA THR A 48 0.25 -16.71 -3.87
C THR A 48 1.12 -15.49 -4.09
N GLN A 49 0.57 -14.28 -3.90
CA GLN A 49 1.21 -12.98 -4.17
C GLN A 49 1.69 -12.78 -5.62
N GLN A 50 1.35 -13.71 -6.51
CA GLN A 50 1.70 -13.61 -7.93
C GLN A 50 0.95 -12.46 -8.61
N LYS A 51 1.66 -11.73 -9.45
CA LYS A 51 1.11 -10.61 -10.22
C LYS A 51 0.72 -11.08 -11.62
N VAL A 52 -0.49 -10.69 -12.05
CA VAL A 52 -1.02 -10.99 -13.38
C VAL A 52 -1.53 -9.71 -14.01
N ASP A 53 -1.13 -9.44 -15.26
CA ASP A 53 -1.64 -8.32 -16.05
C ASP A 53 -2.71 -8.81 -17.01
N MET A 54 -3.89 -8.19 -16.97
CA MET A 54 -4.97 -8.45 -17.90
C MET A 54 -5.47 -7.18 -18.55
N THR A 55 -6.03 -7.30 -19.76
CA THR A 55 -6.58 -6.15 -20.50
C THR A 55 -8.03 -6.42 -20.87
N TYR A 56 -8.90 -5.47 -20.54
CA TYR A 56 -10.33 -5.55 -20.74
C TYR A 56 -10.83 -4.39 -21.59
N ARG A 57 -11.99 -4.60 -22.23
CA ARG A 57 -12.79 -3.51 -22.80
C ARG A 57 -13.67 -2.90 -21.71
N SER A 58 -14.16 -1.69 -21.92
CA SER A 58 -15.01 -0.98 -20.97
C SER A 58 -16.23 -1.75 -20.48
N ASP A 59 -16.82 -2.56 -21.35
CA ASP A 59 -18.05 -3.34 -21.15
C ASP A 59 -17.82 -4.77 -20.70
N ASP A 60 -16.57 -5.23 -20.64
CA ASP A 60 -16.25 -6.55 -20.08
C ASP A 60 -16.67 -6.61 -18.61
N THR A 61 -17.28 -7.72 -18.21
CA THR A 61 -17.76 -7.94 -16.84
C THR A 61 -16.88 -8.94 -16.13
N LEU A 62 -16.57 -8.63 -14.87
CA LEU A 62 -15.77 -9.46 -13.99
C LEU A 62 -16.58 -9.90 -12.77
N LEU A 63 -16.21 -11.03 -12.20
CA LEU A 63 -16.80 -11.52 -10.96
C LEU A 63 -16.11 -10.83 -9.79
N GLU A 64 -16.87 -10.03 -9.05
CA GLU A 64 -16.39 -9.37 -7.85
C GLU A 64 -16.64 -10.28 -6.63
N THR A 65 -15.62 -10.43 -5.80
CA THR A 65 -15.71 -11.19 -4.55
C THR A 65 -16.22 -10.27 -3.45
N SER A 66 -17.18 -10.74 -2.67
CA SER A 66 -17.64 -10.03 -1.48
C SER A 66 -16.55 -10.03 -0.41
N TYR A 67 -16.31 -8.90 0.21
CA TYR A 67 -15.40 -8.75 1.33
C TYR A 67 -15.96 -7.75 2.33
N GLU A 68 -15.55 -7.90 3.57
CA GLU A 68 -15.75 -6.91 4.62
C GLU A 68 -14.44 -6.20 4.93
N THR A 69 -14.55 -4.99 5.46
CA THR A 69 -13.39 -4.22 5.92
C THR A 69 -13.43 -4.09 7.42
N LYS A 70 -12.32 -4.35 8.09
CA LYS A 70 -12.16 -4.20 9.53
C LYS A 70 -10.95 -3.34 9.82
N GLU A 71 -11.07 -2.48 10.81
CA GLU A 71 -9.96 -1.71 11.33
C GLU A 71 -9.15 -2.58 12.27
N VAL A 72 -7.84 -2.66 12.04
CA VAL A 72 -6.92 -3.50 12.79
C VAL A 72 -5.70 -2.71 13.24
N GLN A 73 -5.10 -3.15 14.32
CA GLN A 73 -3.85 -2.63 14.86
C GLN A 73 -2.73 -3.63 14.65
N TYR A 74 -1.59 -3.18 14.20
CA TYR A 74 -0.37 -3.99 14.24
C TYR A 74 0.21 -3.96 15.65
N LEU A 75 0.42 -5.12 16.25
CA LEU A 75 0.92 -5.24 17.61
C LEU A 75 2.45 -5.42 17.62
N TYR A 76 2.93 -6.57 17.14
CA TYR A 76 4.36 -6.93 17.16
C TYR A 76 4.69 -7.97 16.11
N ALA A 77 5.99 -8.20 15.92
CA ALA A 77 6.52 -9.31 15.12
C ALA A 77 7.25 -10.34 15.98
N GLU A 78 7.11 -11.60 15.64
CA GLU A 78 7.88 -12.71 16.19
C GLU A 78 8.44 -13.57 15.04
N GLY A 79 9.73 -13.43 14.78
CA GLY A 79 10.37 -14.07 13.62
C GLY A 79 9.84 -13.55 12.28
N ASP A 80 9.20 -14.42 11.52
CA ASP A 80 8.59 -14.13 10.22
C ASP A 80 7.08 -13.85 10.29
N ARG A 81 6.53 -13.77 11.50
CA ARG A 81 5.10 -13.57 11.76
C ARG A 81 4.84 -12.20 12.38
N TYR A 82 3.81 -11.56 11.89
CA TYR A 82 3.35 -10.25 12.29
C TYR A 82 1.93 -10.38 12.84
N THR A 83 1.73 -10.00 14.08
CA THR A 83 0.45 -10.12 14.79
C THR A 83 -0.35 -8.84 14.68
N PHE A 84 -1.58 -8.97 14.24
CA PHE A 84 -2.56 -7.90 14.14
C PHE A 84 -3.77 -8.21 15.03
N MET A 85 -4.46 -7.18 15.48
CA MET A 85 -5.67 -7.28 16.30
C MET A 85 -6.79 -6.48 15.66
N ASP A 86 -7.95 -7.11 15.50
CA ASP A 86 -9.21 -6.45 15.14
C ASP A 86 -9.65 -5.54 16.30
N LEU A 87 -9.85 -4.26 16.04
CA LEU A 87 -10.18 -3.28 17.09
C LEU A 87 -11.64 -3.39 17.58
N GLU A 88 -12.50 -4.11 16.88
CA GLU A 88 -13.89 -4.32 17.27
C GLU A 88 -14.06 -5.60 18.09
N SER A 89 -13.54 -6.73 17.61
CA SER A 89 -13.67 -8.04 18.24
C SER A 89 -12.52 -8.39 19.19
N TYR A 90 -11.38 -7.70 19.09
CA TYR A 90 -10.12 -8.00 19.77
C TYR A 90 -9.52 -9.36 19.41
N ASP A 91 -10.02 -9.98 18.34
CA ASP A 91 -9.42 -11.19 17.81
C ASP A 91 -8.06 -10.88 17.17
N GLN A 92 -7.10 -11.78 17.39
CA GLN A 92 -5.78 -11.64 16.82
C GLN A 92 -5.61 -12.60 15.64
N PHE A 93 -4.87 -12.16 14.63
CA PHE A 93 -4.47 -12.96 13.50
C PHE A 93 -3.03 -12.65 13.10
N GLU A 94 -2.39 -13.58 12.43
CA GLU A 94 -1.01 -13.47 12.00
C GLU A 94 -0.91 -13.39 10.49
N GLN A 95 0.06 -12.61 10.01
CA GLN A 95 0.47 -12.56 8.61
C GLN A 95 1.97 -12.80 8.51
N THR A 96 2.41 -13.39 7.41
CA THR A 96 3.82 -13.71 7.18
C THR A 96 4.56 -12.55 6.51
N THR A 97 5.90 -12.58 6.60
CA THR A 97 6.79 -11.64 5.89
C THR A 97 6.47 -11.57 4.38
N ASP A 98 6.18 -12.72 3.75
CA ASP A 98 5.90 -12.79 2.30
C ASP A 98 4.59 -12.07 1.95
N GLU A 99 3.55 -12.25 2.76
CA GLU A 99 2.26 -11.58 2.58
C GLU A 99 2.34 -10.07 2.78
N LEU A 100 3.23 -9.63 3.66
CA LEU A 100 3.42 -8.22 4.02
C LEU A 100 4.56 -7.52 3.29
N SER A 101 5.26 -8.18 2.37
CA SER A 101 6.53 -7.71 1.79
C SER A 101 6.55 -6.24 1.33
N GLU A 102 5.44 -5.72 0.81
CA GLU A 102 5.32 -4.32 0.39
C GLU A 102 4.96 -3.35 1.52
N LEU A 103 4.41 -3.87 2.62
CA LEU A 103 3.96 -3.08 3.77
C LEU A 103 5.04 -2.98 4.86
N LEU A 104 5.93 -3.96 4.95
CA LEU A 104 6.98 -4.03 5.97
C LEU A 104 7.78 -2.73 6.17
N PRO A 105 8.18 -2.02 5.09
CA PRO A 105 8.94 -0.78 5.25
C PRO A 105 8.18 0.35 5.95
N PHE A 106 6.89 0.17 6.22
CA PHE A 106 6.01 1.17 6.83
C PHE A 106 5.44 0.74 8.17
N LEU A 107 5.53 -0.55 8.53
CA LEU A 107 4.96 -1.06 9.78
C LEU A 107 5.80 -0.65 10.98
N VAL A 108 5.13 -0.05 11.95
CA VAL A 108 5.69 0.32 13.26
C VAL A 108 4.80 -0.35 14.32
N GLU A 109 5.41 -0.89 15.37
CA GLU A 109 4.68 -1.49 16.50
C GLU A 109 3.59 -0.54 17.03
N ASP A 110 2.47 -1.11 17.42
CA ASP A 110 1.27 -0.40 17.88
C ASP A 110 0.61 0.52 16.83
N MET A 111 0.92 0.31 15.53
CA MET A 111 0.32 1.10 14.46
C MET A 111 -1.17 0.85 14.33
N GLU A 112 -1.94 1.93 14.37
CA GLU A 112 -3.39 1.97 14.14
C GLU A 112 -3.75 2.47 12.72
N GLY A 113 -5.04 2.41 12.40
CA GLY A 113 -5.58 2.90 11.11
C GLY A 113 -5.29 1.96 9.94
N ILE A 114 -4.88 0.74 10.20
CA ILE A 114 -4.73 -0.31 9.19
C ILE A 114 -6.11 -0.91 8.92
N ILE A 115 -6.44 -1.10 7.64
CA ILE A 115 -7.70 -1.72 7.22
C ILE A 115 -7.41 -3.10 6.66
N ALA A 116 -7.98 -4.12 7.29
CA ALA A 116 -8.00 -5.49 6.77
C ALA A 116 -9.19 -5.68 5.83
N LEU A 117 -8.95 -6.27 4.66
CA LEU A 117 -9.98 -6.77 3.77
C LEU A 117 -10.12 -8.26 4.04
N ILE A 118 -11.33 -8.70 4.41
CA ILE A 118 -11.60 -10.07 4.84
C ILE A 118 -12.72 -10.66 3.98
N SER A 119 -12.55 -11.89 3.51
CA SER A 119 -13.60 -12.65 2.83
C SER A 119 -13.61 -14.06 3.40
N ASP A 120 -14.81 -14.57 3.70
CA ASP A 120 -15.02 -15.89 4.25
C ASP A 120 -14.14 -16.19 5.50
N GLY A 121 -13.91 -15.14 6.32
CA GLY A 121 -13.07 -15.24 7.53
C GLY A 121 -11.57 -15.26 7.27
N GLN A 122 -11.13 -15.09 6.03
CA GLN A 122 -9.71 -15.01 5.66
C GLN A 122 -9.31 -13.57 5.34
N VAL A 123 -8.17 -13.13 5.86
CA VAL A 123 -7.59 -11.84 5.52
C VAL A 123 -7.04 -11.89 4.10
N LEU A 124 -7.64 -11.13 3.20
CA LEU A 124 -7.23 -11.05 1.81
C LEU A 124 -6.02 -10.12 1.62
N THR A 125 -6.05 -8.98 2.28
CA THR A 125 -4.96 -8.00 2.24
C THR A 125 -5.12 -6.98 3.37
N LEU A 126 -4.02 -6.31 3.68
CA LEU A 126 -3.99 -5.17 4.59
C LEU A 126 -3.74 -3.89 3.81
N ARG A 127 -4.36 -2.81 4.22
CA ARG A 127 -4.15 -1.48 3.67
C ARG A 127 -3.71 -0.55 4.78
N LEU A 128 -2.55 0.06 4.59
CA LEU A 128 -2.04 1.09 5.49
C LEU A 128 -2.79 2.42 5.29
N PRO A 129 -2.77 3.30 6.29
CA PRO A 129 -3.13 4.70 6.11
C PRO A 129 -2.34 5.31 4.95
N ASP A 130 -2.94 6.25 4.22
CA ASP A 130 -2.26 6.94 3.10
C ASP A 130 -1.00 7.69 3.55
N THR A 131 -0.98 8.13 4.80
CA THR A 131 0.13 8.87 5.42
C THR A 131 0.45 8.28 6.79
N ILE A 132 1.72 8.08 7.05
CA ILE A 132 2.25 7.62 8.34
C ILE A 132 3.35 8.55 8.85
N GLU A 133 3.57 8.54 10.15
CA GLU A 133 4.65 9.29 10.80
C GLU A 133 5.80 8.36 11.16
N LEU A 134 7.00 8.69 10.67
CA LEU A 134 8.22 7.92 10.94
C LEU A 134 9.35 8.86 11.38
N GLN A 135 10.16 8.41 12.33
CA GLN A 135 11.32 9.15 12.78
C GLN A 135 12.52 8.90 11.88
N VAL A 136 13.28 9.96 11.60
CA VAL A 136 14.56 9.90 10.88
C VAL A 136 15.64 9.37 11.81
N THR A 137 16.18 8.19 11.51
CA THR A 137 17.27 7.56 12.27
C THR A 137 18.65 7.89 11.73
N GLY A 138 18.73 8.31 10.45
CA GLY A 138 19.99 8.70 9.84
C GLY A 138 19.79 9.55 8.59
N CYS A 139 20.54 10.65 8.52
CA CYS A 139 20.66 11.47 7.31
C CYS A 139 21.98 12.26 7.34
N ALA A 140 22.40 12.76 6.18
CA ALA A 140 23.55 13.67 6.13
C ALA A 140 23.23 14.98 6.88
N PRO A 141 24.22 15.62 7.53
CA PRO A 141 24.02 16.91 8.17
C PRO A 141 23.61 17.98 7.16
N SER A 142 22.85 18.97 7.64
CA SER A 142 22.43 20.11 6.81
C SER A 142 23.66 20.91 6.35
N LEU A 143 23.77 21.19 5.06
CA LEU A 143 24.83 22.03 4.52
C LEU A 143 24.45 23.51 4.70
N THR A 144 25.10 24.18 5.67
CA THR A 144 24.96 25.62 5.86
C THR A 144 25.60 26.38 4.71
N GLY A 145 24.82 27.19 3.98
CA GLY A 145 25.31 28.04 2.89
C GLY A 145 24.99 27.62 1.47
N ALA A 146 24.32 26.52 1.27
CA ALA A 146 23.79 26.15 -0.06
C ALA A 146 22.46 26.88 -0.31
N SER A 147 22.33 27.49 -1.50
CA SER A 147 21.08 28.15 -1.93
C SER A 147 19.89 27.19 -1.77
N ALA A 148 18.80 27.69 -1.16
CA ALA A 148 17.61 26.93 -0.75
C ALA A 148 16.77 26.33 -1.89
N THR A 149 17.31 26.16 -3.08
CA THR A 149 16.60 25.63 -4.23
C THR A 149 16.62 24.12 -4.23
N ALA A 150 15.48 23.54 -3.79
CA ALA A 150 15.00 22.20 -4.14
C ALA A 150 16.00 21.00 -4.02
N ARG A 151 17.00 21.10 -3.15
CA ARG A 151 17.90 19.96 -2.90
C ARG A 151 17.29 19.01 -1.91
N THR A 152 17.38 17.74 -2.22
CA THR A 152 16.97 16.65 -1.33
C THR A 152 18.17 15.80 -0.98
N LYS A 153 18.10 15.16 0.17
CA LYS A 153 19.09 14.18 0.65
C LYS A 153 18.39 12.90 1.08
N PRO A 154 19.04 11.74 1.00
CA PRO A 154 18.47 10.51 1.52
C PRO A 154 18.43 10.55 3.06
N ALA A 155 17.30 10.12 3.62
CA ALA A 155 17.10 9.90 5.03
C ALA A 155 16.61 8.48 5.27
N THR A 156 17.22 7.80 6.23
CA THR A 156 16.81 6.48 6.71
C THR A 156 15.85 6.66 7.87
N LEU A 157 14.74 5.96 7.85
CA LEU A 157 13.69 6.01 8.86
C LEU A 157 13.78 4.83 9.83
N THR A 158 13.02 4.86 10.92
CA THR A 158 12.99 3.82 11.96
C THR A 158 12.71 2.42 11.42
N THR A 159 11.96 2.30 10.35
CA THR A 159 11.64 1.02 9.68
C THR A 159 12.72 0.55 8.70
N GLY A 160 13.80 1.32 8.52
CA GLY A 160 14.81 1.08 7.49
C GLY A 160 14.44 1.63 6.10
N LEU A 161 13.24 2.19 5.93
CA LEU A 161 12.85 2.85 4.68
C LEU A 161 13.75 4.06 4.41
N VAL A 162 14.22 4.20 3.18
CA VAL A 162 15.00 5.37 2.74
C VAL A 162 14.12 6.24 1.85
N VAL A 163 13.97 7.50 2.21
CA VAL A 163 13.21 8.49 1.45
C VAL A 163 14.04 9.73 1.16
N GLN A 164 13.70 10.45 0.09
CA GLN A 164 14.33 11.74 -0.22
C GLN A 164 13.61 12.83 0.59
N VAL A 165 14.38 13.54 1.41
CA VAL A 165 13.88 14.63 2.26
C VAL A 165 14.57 15.95 1.92
N PRO A 166 13.95 17.11 2.18
CA PRO A 166 14.62 18.40 2.05
C PRO A 166 15.90 18.48 2.91
N GLU A 167 16.87 19.29 2.49
CA GLU A 167 18.17 19.46 3.16
C GLU A 167 18.07 19.85 4.63
N TYR A 168 17.01 20.57 5.02
CA TYR A 168 16.82 21.06 6.40
C TYR A 168 16.31 20.00 7.39
N ILE A 169 15.95 18.80 6.93
CA ILE A 169 15.52 17.72 7.82
C ILE A 169 16.74 17.13 8.52
N GLU A 170 16.64 16.93 9.82
CA GLU A 170 17.71 16.41 10.66
C GLU A 170 17.37 15.06 11.28
N GLN A 171 18.40 14.35 11.72
CA GLN A 171 18.23 13.10 12.46
C GLN A 171 17.48 13.37 13.77
N GLY A 172 16.54 12.48 14.10
CA GLY A 172 15.66 12.60 15.29
C GLY A 172 14.33 13.27 15.01
N GLU A 173 14.18 13.97 13.86
CA GLU A 173 12.90 14.55 13.48
C GLU A 173 11.91 13.49 13.02
N THR A 174 10.62 13.71 13.30
CA THR A 174 9.52 12.87 12.78
C THR A 174 8.96 13.51 11.53
N ILE A 175 8.77 12.70 10.50
CA ILE A 175 8.26 13.15 9.20
C ILE A 175 7.01 12.34 8.79
N LYS A 176 6.17 12.96 7.98
CA LYS A 176 5.04 12.33 7.31
C LYS A 176 5.47 11.78 5.96
N VAL A 177 5.13 10.51 5.73
CA VAL A 177 5.49 9.77 4.52
C VAL A 177 4.21 9.26 3.84
N ASP A 178 4.10 9.44 2.53
CA ASP A 178 3.07 8.81 1.71
C ASP A 178 3.41 7.33 1.53
N THR A 179 2.50 6.46 1.96
CA THR A 179 2.71 5.00 1.93
C THR A 179 2.63 4.41 0.52
N ARG A 180 1.90 5.08 -0.40
CA ARG A 180 1.72 4.63 -1.78
C ARG A 180 2.87 5.03 -2.69
N GLU A 181 3.34 6.30 -2.54
CA GLU A 181 4.42 6.84 -3.36
C GLU A 181 5.80 6.67 -2.72
N LYS A 182 5.86 6.28 -1.44
CA LYS A 182 7.10 6.14 -0.65
C LYS A 182 7.89 7.45 -0.61
N LYS A 183 7.17 8.56 -0.39
CA LYS A 183 7.74 9.90 -0.46
C LYS A 183 7.48 10.70 0.81
N TYR A 184 8.43 11.58 1.11
CA TYR A 184 8.26 12.62 2.12
C TYR A 184 7.11 13.57 1.75
N ILE A 185 6.26 13.89 2.72
CA ILE A 185 5.19 14.88 2.57
C ILE A 185 5.55 16.17 3.34
N SER A 186 5.77 16.04 4.64
CA SER A 186 6.04 17.17 5.53
C SER A 186 6.69 16.71 6.83
N ARG A 187 7.12 17.65 7.68
CA ARG A 187 7.39 17.35 9.09
C ARG A 187 6.10 16.97 9.80
N ALA A 188 6.19 16.06 10.77
CA ALA A 188 5.16 15.89 11.76
C ALA A 188 5.21 17.06 12.75
N SER A 189 4.07 17.53 13.17
CA SER A 189 3.95 18.68 14.10
C SER A 189 4.07 18.20 15.52
#